data_d186ff4c30fdc4f0f66307ef78eed166
#
_entry.id   d186ff4c30fdc4f0f66307ef78eed166
#
_cell.length_a   1.000
_cell.length_b   1.000
_cell.length_c   1.000
_cell.angle_alpha   90.00
_cell.angle_beta   90.00
_cell.angle_gamma   90.00
#
_symmetry.space_group_name_H-M   'P 1'
#
loop_
_entity.id
_entity.type
_entity.pdbx_description
1 polymer ?
#
loop_
_entity_poly.entity_id
_entity_poly.type
_entity_poly.pdbx_seq_one_letter_code
_entity_poly.pdbx_strand_id
1 'polypeptide(L)'
;MEEKICSINIKPDTPGQHGLPKLPVNSTRITRNGLEGDYNRYRHIKKKNDPDMAVLLLPMEIIEELNGEGWSIKPGDLGENMTTAAIANKEFSPGKTYRIGEATIQITFKCEPCTNLYSLPYVGREKGPEFMKTMMDRRGRYASVNEEGQVNVGDKVVEIL
;
A
#
# COMPACT_ATOMS: atom_id res chain seq x y z
N MET A 1 -20.86 -5.87 0.93
CA MET A 1 -19.59 -6.07 1.67
C MET A 1 -19.16 -4.74 2.27
N GLU A 2 -18.69 -4.75 3.47
CA GLU A 2 -18.31 -3.54 4.18
C GLU A 2 -16.94 -3.01 3.75
N GLU A 3 -16.85 -1.70 3.55
CA GLU A 3 -15.58 -1.02 3.21
C GLU A 3 -14.67 -1.00 4.43
N LYS A 4 -13.57 -1.72 4.37
CA LYS A 4 -12.69 -1.92 5.52
C LYS A 4 -11.24 -2.20 5.15
N ILE A 5 -10.37 -2.15 6.16
CA ILE A 5 -9.00 -2.62 6.08
C ILE A 5 -8.99 -4.14 6.30
N CYS A 6 -8.48 -4.89 5.33
CA CYS A 6 -8.36 -6.34 5.47
C CYS A 6 -6.92 -6.79 5.78
N SER A 7 -5.91 -5.94 5.57
CA SER A 7 -4.54 -6.23 5.97
C SER A 7 -3.77 -4.93 6.21
N ILE A 8 -2.90 -4.94 7.22
CA ILE A 8 -1.96 -3.86 7.50
C ILE A 8 -0.57 -4.46 7.38
N ASN A 9 0.28 -3.85 6.54
CA ASN A 9 1.56 -4.44 6.18
C ASN A 9 2.70 -3.45 6.42
N ILE A 10 3.75 -3.91 7.10
CA ILE A 10 4.93 -3.11 7.42
C ILE A 10 6.20 -3.89 7.14
N LYS A 11 7.28 -3.17 6.90
CA LYS A 11 8.61 -3.73 6.75
C LYS A 11 9.63 -2.76 7.34
N PRO A 12 10.25 -3.11 8.47
CA PRO A 12 11.32 -2.29 9.04
C PRO A 12 12.53 -2.24 8.11
N ASP A 13 13.34 -1.20 8.23
CA ASP A 13 14.63 -1.15 7.53
C ASP A 13 15.57 -2.18 8.16
N THR A 14 15.77 -3.28 7.43
CA THR A 14 16.62 -4.38 7.89
C THR A 14 17.83 -4.50 6.95
N PRO A 15 19.06 -4.32 7.46
CA PRO A 15 20.26 -4.44 6.63
C PRO A 15 20.31 -5.76 5.87
N GLY A 16 20.64 -5.69 4.58
CA GLY A 16 20.76 -6.86 3.71
C GLY A 16 19.42 -7.42 3.20
N GLN A 17 18.30 -6.83 3.55
CA GLN A 17 16.99 -7.25 3.07
C GLN A 17 16.38 -6.24 2.10
N HIS A 18 15.58 -6.73 1.16
CA HIS A 18 14.77 -5.89 0.29
C HIS A 18 13.60 -5.27 1.06
N GLY A 19 13.07 -4.16 0.57
CA GLY A 19 11.89 -3.52 1.15
C GLY A 19 10.58 -4.27 0.90
N LEU A 20 10.61 -5.32 0.08
CA LEU A 20 9.47 -6.18 -0.23
C LEU A 20 9.80 -7.64 0.05
N PRO A 21 8.81 -8.46 0.41
CA PRO A 21 7.44 -8.08 0.74
C PRO A 21 7.34 -7.40 2.11
N LYS A 22 6.28 -6.63 2.32
CA LYS A 22 5.90 -6.16 3.64
C LYS A 22 5.11 -7.26 4.34
N LEU A 23 5.16 -7.29 5.67
CA LEU A 23 4.58 -8.37 6.46
C LEU A 23 3.36 -7.87 7.24
N PRO A 24 2.34 -8.74 7.43
CA PRO A 24 1.12 -8.32 8.10
C PRO A 24 1.29 -8.12 9.59
N VAL A 25 0.62 -7.10 10.12
CA VAL A 25 0.45 -6.86 11.56
C VAL A 25 -1.03 -6.62 11.84
N ASN A 26 -1.46 -6.83 13.10
CA ASN A 26 -2.86 -6.64 13.48
C ASN A 26 -3.22 -5.18 13.67
N SER A 27 -2.28 -4.36 14.09
CA SER A 27 -2.50 -2.95 14.36
C SER A 27 -1.20 -2.18 14.33
N THR A 28 -1.29 -0.88 14.08
CA THR A 28 -0.17 0.05 14.18
C THR A 28 -0.70 1.48 14.34
N ARG A 29 0.20 2.40 14.59
CA ARG A 29 -0.14 3.82 14.58
C ARG A 29 0.23 4.42 13.23
N ILE A 30 -0.70 5.15 12.63
CA ILE A 30 -0.43 5.96 11.44
C ILE A 30 0.08 7.32 11.92
N THR A 31 1.26 7.71 11.45
CA THR A 31 1.86 9.01 11.72
C THR A 31 2.00 9.79 10.42
N ARG A 32 2.34 11.08 10.53
CA ARG A 32 2.58 11.91 9.33
C ARG A 32 3.75 11.39 8.48
N ASN A 33 4.62 10.58 9.08
CA ASN A 33 5.74 9.94 8.39
C ASN A 33 5.42 8.53 7.89
N GLY A 34 4.19 8.06 8.02
CA GLY A 34 3.78 6.73 7.63
C GLY A 34 3.43 5.85 8.83
N LEU A 35 3.34 4.53 8.61
CA LEU A 35 3.02 3.58 9.66
C LEU A 35 4.22 3.34 10.56
N GLU A 36 4.01 3.33 11.87
CA GLU A 36 5.06 2.96 12.81
C GLU A 36 5.55 1.53 12.51
N GLY A 37 6.87 1.35 12.52
CA GLY A 37 7.51 0.08 12.21
C GLY A 37 7.76 -0.15 10.72
N ASP A 38 7.30 0.75 9.86
CA ASP A 38 7.48 0.64 8.42
C ASP A 38 8.59 1.56 7.92
N TYR A 39 9.29 1.11 6.87
CA TYR A 39 10.31 1.91 6.19
C TYR A 39 10.14 1.76 4.68
N ASN A 40 9.71 2.83 4.02
CA ASN A 40 9.66 2.88 2.57
C ASN A 40 10.99 3.40 2.05
N ARG A 41 11.86 2.48 1.61
CA ARG A 41 13.21 2.78 1.14
C ARG A 41 13.20 3.77 -0.04
N TYR A 42 12.34 3.55 -1.01
CA TYR A 42 12.23 4.42 -2.18
C TYR A 42 11.85 5.84 -1.78
N ARG A 43 10.85 5.98 -0.91
CA ARG A 43 10.41 7.28 -0.40
C ARG A 43 11.54 7.99 0.35
N HIS A 44 12.22 7.26 1.23
CA HIS A 44 13.31 7.82 2.05
C HIS A 44 14.50 8.27 1.19
N ILE A 45 14.98 7.41 0.30
CA ILE A 45 16.21 7.65 -0.47
C ILE A 45 15.96 8.58 -1.66
N LYS A 46 14.88 8.36 -2.41
CA LYS A 46 14.63 9.05 -3.68
C LYS A 46 13.67 10.23 -3.57
N LYS A 47 12.81 10.24 -2.57
CA LYS A 47 11.72 11.23 -2.44
C LYS A 47 11.82 12.08 -1.18
N LYS A 48 12.94 12.04 -0.47
CA LYS A 48 13.22 12.88 0.71
C LYS A 48 12.10 12.80 1.77
N ASN A 49 11.55 11.61 1.98
CA ASN A 49 10.42 11.36 2.90
C ASN A 49 9.18 12.20 2.56
N ASP A 50 8.86 12.35 1.29
CA ASP A 50 7.69 13.10 0.82
C ASP A 50 6.44 12.72 1.63
N PRO A 51 5.81 13.68 2.34
CA PRO A 51 4.61 13.41 3.14
C PRO A 51 3.41 12.97 2.30
N ASP A 52 3.39 13.28 1.01
CA ASP A 52 2.32 12.83 0.10
C ASP A 52 2.42 11.34 -0.23
N MET A 53 3.51 10.69 0.17
CA MET A 53 3.75 9.25 -0.01
C MET A 53 3.78 8.50 1.33
N ALA A 54 3.19 9.06 2.38
CA ALA A 54 3.26 8.51 3.74
C ALA A 54 2.63 7.12 3.85
N VAL A 55 1.53 6.88 3.14
CA VAL A 55 0.77 5.62 3.19
C VAL A 55 0.47 5.17 1.77
N LEU A 56 0.60 3.86 1.52
CA LEU A 56 0.21 3.26 0.25
C LEU A 56 -0.98 2.32 0.48
N LEU A 57 -2.06 2.55 -0.27
CA LEU A 57 -3.29 1.76 -0.21
C LEU A 57 -3.45 0.95 -1.49
N LEU A 58 -3.92 -0.29 -1.34
CA LEU A 58 -4.23 -1.16 -2.49
C LEU A 58 -5.49 -1.97 -2.20
N PRO A 59 -6.50 -1.91 -3.09
CA PRO A 59 -7.67 -2.77 -2.94
C PRO A 59 -7.32 -4.25 -3.08
N MET A 60 -7.88 -5.09 -2.20
CA MET A 60 -7.74 -6.55 -2.28
C MET A 60 -8.27 -7.09 -3.63
N GLU A 61 -9.27 -6.43 -4.18
CA GLU A 61 -9.87 -6.79 -5.46
C GLU A 61 -8.86 -6.76 -6.60
N ILE A 62 -7.87 -5.84 -6.53
CA ILE A 62 -6.76 -5.81 -7.50
C ILE A 62 -5.86 -7.03 -7.33
N ILE A 63 -5.55 -7.41 -6.11
CA ILE A 63 -4.74 -8.61 -5.83
C ILE A 63 -5.46 -9.85 -6.38
N GLU A 64 -6.76 -9.96 -6.12
CA GLU A 64 -7.57 -11.07 -6.60
C GLU A 64 -7.60 -11.11 -8.14
N GLU A 65 -7.77 -9.96 -8.79
CA GLU A 65 -7.75 -9.84 -10.25
C GLU A 65 -6.41 -10.30 -10.82
N LEU A 66 -5.30 -9.84 -10.26
CA LEU A 66 -3.95 -10.22 -10.68
C LEU A 66 -3.71 -11.72 -10.48
N ASN A 67 -4.17 -12.28 -9.37
CA ASN A 67 -4.04 -13.71 -9.11
C ASN A 67 -4.90 -14.54 -10.08
N GLY A 68 -6.03 -14.00 -10.50
CA GLY A 68 -6.82 -14.59 -11.57
C GLY A 68 -6.09 -14.61 -12.93
N GLU A 69 -5.13 -13.72 -13.13
CA GLU A 69 -4.28 -13.66 -14.32
C GLU A 69 -3.07 -14.58 -14.23
N GLY A 70 -2.90 -15.31 -13.12
CA GLY A 70 -1.84 -16.31 -12.96
C GLY A 70 -0.72 -15.93 -11.99
N TRP A 71 -0.79 -14.77 -11.35
CA TRP A 71 0.19 -14.39 -10.33
C TRP A 71 -0.17 -15.00 -8.97
N SER A 72 0.74 -14.89 -7.99
CA SER A 72 0.57 -15.45 -6.64
C SER A 72 0.83 -14.39 -5.57
N ILE A 73 0.13 -13.27 -5.67
CA ILE A 73 0.33 -12.08 -4.85
C ILE A 73 -0.40 -12.21 -3.51
N LYS A 74 0.29 -11.85 -2.43
CA LYS A 74 -0.29 -11.75 -1.09
C LYS A 74 -0.33 -10.27 -0.67
N PRO A 75 -1.23 -9.90 0.24
CA PRO A 75 -1.18 -8.56 0.84
C PRO A 75 0.20 -8.22 1.37
N GLY A 76 0.68 -7.02 1.05
CA GLY A 76 2.04 -6.57 1.42
C GLY A 76 3.11 -6.82 0.36
N ASP A 77 2.90 -7.75 -0.55
CA ASP A 77 3.89 -8.09 -1.58
C ASP A 77 4.20 -6.91 -2.50
N LEU A 78 3.20 -6.09 -2.80
CA LEU A 78 3.34 -4.93 -3.68
C LEU A 78 3.78 -3.68 -2.95
N GLY A 79 4.11 -3.79 -1.67
CA GLY A 79 4.58 -2.68 -0.86
C GLY A 79 3.48 -1.82 -0.25
N GLU A 80 2.22 -2.22 -0.39
CA GLU A 80 1.13 -1.47 0.21
C GLU A 80 1.13 -1.63 1.73
N ASN A 81 0.84 -0.51 2.41
CA ASN A 81 0.69 -0.46 3.85
C ASN A 81 -0.67 -0.97 4.30
N MET A 82 -1.70 -0.64 3.55
CA MET A 82 -3.06 -1.06 3.87
C MET A 82 -3.72 -1.68 2.64
N THR A 83 -4.18 -2.90 2.80
CA THR A 83 -4.97 -3.60 1.80
C THR A 83 -6.43 -3.43 2.20
N THR A 84 -7.23 -2.88 1.29
CA THR A 84 -8.63 -2.55 1.55
C THR A 84 -9.58 -3.56 0.90
N ALA A 85 -10.81 -3.61 1.37
CA ALA A 85 -11.87 -4.43 0.78
C ALA A 85 -13.08 -3.57 0.48
N ALA A 86 -13.79 -3.91 -0.57
CA ALA A 86 -15.06 -3.31 -1.00
C ALA A 86 -14.97 -1.84 -1.45
N ILE A 87 -13.76 -1.37 -1.79
CA ILE A 87 -13.55 -0.04 -2.36
C ILE A 87 -12.87 -0.21 -3.71
N ALA A 88 -13.49 0.29 -4.76
CA ALA A 88 -12.90 0.22 -6.10
C ALA A 88 -11.67 1.13 -6.19
N ASN A 89 -10.64 0.68 -6.90
CA ASN A 89 -9.39 1.44 -7.07
C ASN A 89 -9.63 2.88 -7.55
N LYS A 90 -10.58 3.07 -8.47
CA LYS A 90 -10.94 4.39 -9.01
C LYS A 90 -11.53 5.35 -7.97
N GLU A 91 -12.07 4.82 -6.88
CA GLU A 91 -12.66 5.64 -5.82
C GLU A 91 -11.59 6.34 -4.98
N PHE A 92 -10.38 5.79 -4.94
CA PHE A 92 -9.24 6.46 -4.33
C PHE A 92 -8.70 7.57 -5.26
N SER A 93 -9.51 8.59 -5.46
CA SER A 93 -9.15 9.73 -6.33
C SER A 93 -8.37 10.79 -5.56
N PRO A 94 -7.39 11.46 -6.20
CA PRO A 94 -6.63 12.53 -5.55
C PRO A 94 -7.54 13.59 -4.91
N GLY A 95 -7.21 13.97 -3.69
CA GLY A 95 -7.97 14.95 -2.90
C GLY A 95 -9.05 14.38 -2.01
N LYS A 96 -9.49 13.15 -2.25
CA LYS A 96 -10.47 12.50 -1.37
C LYS A 96 -9.84 12.15 -0.03
N THR A 97 -10.61 12.34 1.02
CA THR A 97 -10.19 12.12 2.41
C THR A 97 -10.97 10.97 3.02
N TYR A 98 -10.27 10.11 3.73
CA TYR A 98 -10.87 8.94 4.38
C TYR A 98 -10.48 8.88 5.85
N ARG A 99 -11.45 8.51 6.69
CA ARG A 99 -11.19 8.12 8.07
C ARG A 99 -10.97 6.62 8.13
N ILE A 100 -9.89 6.21 8.80
CA ILE A 100 -9.53 4.82 9.01
C ILE A 100 -9.14 4.67 10.48
N GLY A 101 -9.98 4.01 11.27
CA GLY A 101 -9.77 3.95 12.72
C GLY A 101 -9.73 5.36 13.31
N GLU A 102 -8.66 5.68 14.02
CA GLU A 102 -8.46 7.01 14.60
C GLU A 102 -7.75 7.98 13.64
N ALA A 103 -7.25 7.51 12.51
CA ALA A 103 -6.48 8.34 11.58
C ALA A 103 -7.35 8.89 10.45
N THR A 104 -6.90 9.99 9.85
CA THR A 104 -7.49 10.59 8.65
C THR A 104 -6.39 10.75 7.62
N ILE A 105 -6.65 10.27 6.41
CA ILE A 105 -5.71 10.32 5.29
C ILE A 105 -6.35 11.00 4.07
N GLN A 106 -5.51 11.57 3.23
CA GLN A 106 -5.95 12.19 1.97
C GLN A 106 -5.20 11.57 0.80
N ILE A 107 -5.92 11.08 -0.20
CA ILE A 107 -5.33 10.49 -1.41
C ILE A 107 -4.56 11.56 -2.18
N THR A 108 -3.34 11.23 -2.60
CA THR A 108 -2.46 12.15 -3.32
C THR A 108 -2.27 11.78 -4.78
N PHE A 109 -1.59 10.68 -5.07
CA PHE A 109 -1.36 10.23 -6.45
C PHE A 109 -1.12 8.72 -6.51
N LYS A 110 -1.17 8.17 -7.73
CA LYS A 110 -0.97 6.74 -7.92
C LYS A 110 0.49 6.34 -7.76
N CYS A 111 0.71 5.13 -7.25
CA CYS A 111 2.03 4.52 -7.20
C CYS A 111 2.32 3.87 -8.56
N GLU A 112 3.50 4.18 -9.12
CA GLU A 112 3.93 3.56 -10.37
C GLU A 112 4.70 2.26 -10.09
N PRO A 113 4.62 1.25 -10.95
CA PRO A 113 5.43 0.05 -10.81
C PRO A 113 6.93 0.39 -10.97
N CYS A 114 7.76 -0.34 -10.23
CA CYS A 114 9.21 -0.13 -10.27
C CYS A 114 9.95 -1.48 -10.18
N THR A 115 11.26 -1.44 -10.47
CA THR A 115 12.09 -2.65 -10.50
C THR A 115 12.26 -3.33 -9.14
N ASN A 116 11.88 -2.69 -8.05
CA ASN A 116 11.84 -3.33 -6.74
C ASN A 116 10.94 -4.58 -6.73
N LEU A 117 9.93 -4.61 -7.59
CA LEU A 117 9.03 -5.76 -7.74
C LEU A 117 9.76 -7.01 -8.25
N TYR A 118 10.93 -6.87 -8.87
CA TYR A 118 11.72 -7.99 -9.33
C TYR A 118 12.22 -8.88 -8.18
N SER A 119 12.28 -8.34 -6.95
CA SER A 119 12.70 -9.09 -5.78
C SER A 119 11.66 -10.10 -5.30
N LEU A 120 10.43 -10.02 -5.79
CA LEU A 120 9.39 -10.98 -5.44
C LEU A 120 9.72 -12.35 -6.03
N PRO A 121 9.63 -13.45 -5.22
CA PRO A 121 10.09 -14.77 -5.65
C PRO A 121 9.43 -15.30 -6.93
N TYR A 122 8.17 -14.94 -7.15
CA TYR A 122 7.42 -15.38 -8.33
C TYR A 122 7.56 -14.47 -9.55
N VAL A 123 8.33 -13.39 -9.44
CA VAL A 123 8.60 -12.44 -10.54
C VAL A 123 10.00 -12.65 -11.10
N GLY A 124 11.01 -12.23 -10.38
CA GLY A 124 12.39 -12.30 -10.83
C GLY A 124 12.67 -11.43 -12.05
N ARG A 125 13.88 -11.55 -12.60
CA ARG A 125 14.29 -10.77 -13.78
C ARG A 125 13.59 -11.21 -15.05
N GLU A 126 13.28 -12.49 -15.18
CA GLU A 126 12.65 -13.03 -16.41
C GLU A 126 11.23 -12.52 -16.58
N LYS A 127 10.43 -12.55 -15.51
CA LYS A 127 9.03 -12.13 -15.54
C LYS A 127 8.85 -10.64 -15.21
N GLY A 128 9.93 -9.97 -14.81
CA GLY A 128 9.89 -8.59 -14.40
C GLY A 128 9.25 -7.64 -15.41
N PRO A 129 9.71 -7.61 -16.67
CA PRO A 129 9.11 -6.71 -17.66
C PRO A 129 7.63 -6.95 -17.91
N GLU A 130 7.19 -8.22 -17.94
CA GLU A 130 5.79 -8.58 -18.08
C GLU A 130 5.00 -8.13 -16.86
N PHE A 131 5.53 -8.39 -15.66
CA PHE A 131 4.88 -8.00 -14.42
C PHE A 131 4.72 -6.48 -14.33
N MET A 132 5.73 -5.72 -14.72
CA MET A 132 5.69 -4.26 -14.75
C MET A 132 4.54 -3.74 -15.62
N LYS A 133 4.35 -4.31 -16.81
CA LYS A 133 3.25 -3.94 -17.71
C LYS A 133 1.90 -4.28 -17.08
N THR A 134 1.81 -5.45 -16.47
CA THR A 134 0.60 -5.94 -15.81
C THR A 134 0.20 -5.02 -14.65
N MET A 135 1.18 -4.43 -13.98
CA MET A 135 0.97 -3.58 -12.82
C MET A 135 0.61 -2.12 -13.14
N MET A 136 0.62 -1.72 -14.41
CA MET A 136 0.24 -0.36 -14.78
C MET A 136 -1.16 -0.02 -14.26
N ASP A 137 -1.27 1.10 -13.54
CA ASP A 137 -2.49 1.58 -12.88
C ASP A 137 -3.04 0.65 -11.77
N ARG A 138 -2.30 -0.38 -11.40
CA ARG A 138 -2.73 -1.37 -10.39
C ARG A 138 -1.78 -1.46 -9.19
N ARG A 139 -0.86 -0.51 -9.03
CA ARG A 139 0.11 -0.51 -7.93
C ARG A 139 -0.40 0.18 -6.65
N GLY A 140 -1.58 0.75 -6.68
CA GLY A 140 -2.18 1.42 -5.52
C GLY A 140 -2.10 2.94 -5.57
N ARG A 141 -2.56 3.55 -4.49
CA ARG A 141 -2.62 5.01 -4.34
C ARG A 141 -1.89 5.43 -3.07
N TYR A 142 -1.08 6.47 -3.19
CA TYR A 142 -0.47 7.11 -2.04
C TYR A 142 -1.46 8.02 -1.33
N ALA A 143 -1.19 8.27 -0.06
CA ALA A 143 -1.95 9.21 0.75
C ALA A 143 -1.02 9.95 1.72
N SER A 144 -1.36 11.19 2.00
CA SER A 144 -0.80 11.96 3.10
C SER A 144 -1.65 11.73 4.35
N VAL A 145 -1.12 12.08 5.51
CA VAL A 145 -1.80 11.87 6.79
C VAL A 145 -2.22 13.23 7.36
N ASN A 146 -3.53 13.45 7.49
CA ASN A 146 -4.10 14.67 8.06
C ASN A 146 -4.19 14.60 9.57
N GLU A 147 -4.61 13.43 10.10
CA GLU A 147 -4.69 13.17 11.54
C GLU A 147 -4.03 11.83 11.85
N GLU A 148 -3.11 11.84 12.79
CA GLU A 148 -2.45 10.62 13.28
C GLU A 148 -3.38 9.83 14.16
N GLY A 149 -3.21 8.51 14.22
CA GLY A 149 -3.99 7.67 15.11
C GLY A 149 -3.76 6.19 14.92
N GLN A 150 -4.35 5.42 15.80
CA GLN A 150 -4.29 3.96 15.81
C GLN A 150 -5.19 3.40 14.70
N VAL A 151 -4.70 2.39 13.99
CA VAL A 151 -5.47 1.64 12.99
C VAL A 151 -5.36 0.14 13.29
N ASN A 152 -6.45 -0.58 13.10
CA ASN A 152 -6.53 -2.01 13.32
C ASN A 152 -7.08 -2.70 12.07
N VAL A 153 -6.67 -3.94 11.84
CA VAL A 153 -7.32 -4.78 10.81
C VAL A 153 -8.80 -4.87 11.14
N GLY A 154 -9.65 -4.68 10.14
CA GLY A 154 -11.09 -4.66 10.30
C GLY A 154 -11.70 -3.28 10.48
N ASP A 155 -10.88 -2.25 10.70
CA ASP A 155 -11.39 -0.87 10.79
C ASP A 155 -12.07 -0.45 9.49
N LYS A 156 -13.16 0.29 9.63
CA LYS A 156 -13.90 0.83 8.50
C LYS A 156 -13.08 1.89 7.78
N VAL A 157 -13.26 1.96 6.47
CA VAL A 157 -12.71 3.02 5.62
C VAL A 157 -13.89 3.89 5.19
N VAL A 158 -13.95 5.12 5.68
CA VAL A 158 -15.10 6.00 5.48
C VAL A 158 -14.66 7.29 4.80
N GLU A 159 -15.23 7.59 3.62
CA GLU A 159 -14.98 8.85 2.94
C GLU A 159 -15.55 10.00 3.77
N ILE A 160 -14.75 11.05 3.93
CA ILE A 160 -15.12 12.26 4.65
C ILE A 160 -15.32 13.38 3.63
N LEU A 161 -16.46 14.02 3.70
CA LEU A 161 -16.80 15.14 2.82
C LEU A 161 -16.23 16.46 3.33
#